data_b73a39961bedd47cc31adfefb5a00338
#
_entry.id   b73a39961bedd47cc31adfefb5a00338
#
_cell.length_a   1.000
_cell.length_b   1.000
_cell.length_c   1.000
_cell.angle_alpha   90.00
_cell.angle_beta   90.00
_cell.angle_gamma   90.00
#
_symmetry.space_group_name_H-M   'P 1'
#
loop_
_entity.id
_entity.type
_entity.pdbx_description
1 polymer ?
#
loop_
_entity_poly.entity_id
_entity_poly.type
_entity_poly.pdbx_seq_one_letter_code
_entity_poly.pdbx_strand_id
1 'polypeptide(L)'
;MVSLRAVSLLTIVVVLGSVQATPAAPAKGNPEAGKKLYLESCQSCHGPTGKGDSDMAAYLTPPPANLAAKATQSKTDAQLRKVILEGRPGTAMSSYDGAFDESQLADLLAYIRTLKP
;
A
#
# COMPACT_ATOMS: atom_id res chain seq x y z
N MET A 1 -8.42 -18.41 77.95
CA MET A 1 -7.51 -17.62 77.10
C MET A 1 -7.51 -18.24 75.70
N VAL A 2 -8.27 -17.68 74.79
CA VAL A 2 -8.36 -18.15 73.39
C VAL A 2 -7.58 -17.16 72.53
N SER A 3 -6.46 -17.64 71.96
CA SER A 3 -5.57 -16.82 71.13
C SER A 3 -6.10 -16.88 69.69
N LEU A 4 -6.68 -15.74 69.23
CA LEU A 4 -7.04 -15.60 67.82
C LEU A 4 -5.77 -15.35 67.03
N ARG A 5 -5.38 -16.31 66.19
CA ARG A 5 -4.37 -16.12 65.16
C ARG A 5 -5.00 -15.44 63.93
N ALA A 6 -4.61 -14.23 63.68
CA ALA A 6 -4.98 -13.50 62.46
C ALA A 6 -4.30 -14.16 61.24
N VAL A 7 -5.09 -14.72 60.36
CA VAL A 7 -4.64 -15.24 59.03
C VAL A 7 -4.65 -14.06 58.10
N SER A 8 -3.46 -13.55 57.77
CA SER A 8 -3.27 -12.51 56.77
C SER A 8 -3.40 -13.09 55.38
N LEU A 9 -4.52 -12.82 54.71
CA LEU A 9 -4.74 -13.20 53.30
C LEU A 9 -3.95 -12.23 52.42
N LEU A 10 -2.84 -12.74 51.86
CA LEU A 10 -2.05 -12.00 50.89
C LEU A 10 -2.75 -12.10 49.54
N THR A 11 -3.44 -11.06 49.13
CA THR A 11 -4.05 -10.96 47.81
C THR A 11 -2.97 -10.69 46.75
N ILE A 12 -2.65 -11.70 45.95
CA ILE A 12 -1.77 -11.55 44.79
C ILE A 12 -2.57 -10.90 43.69
N VAL A 13 -2.30 -9.61 43.39
CA VAL A 13 -2.83 -8.92 42.22
C VAL A 13 -1.98 -9.32 41.02
N VAL A 14 -2.50 -10.20 40.18
CA VAL A 14 -1.90 -10.55 38.90
C VAL A 14 -2.26 -9.41 37.92
N VAL A 15 -1.32 -8.52 37.66
CA VAL A 15 -1.47 -7.52 36.59
C VAL A 15 -1.21 -8.22 35.26
N LEU A 16 -2.28 -8.58 34.56
CA LEU A 16 -2.22 -9.02 33.17
C LEU A 16 -1.88 -7.81 32.28
N GLY A 17 -0.58 -7.64 32.02
CA GLY A 17 -0.11 -6.65 31.06
C GLY A 17 -0.60 -7.01 29.67
N SER A 18 -1.55 -6.23 29.13
CA SER A 18 -1.97 -6.34 27.73
C SER A 18 -0.80 -5.93 26.84
N VAL A 19 -0.17 -6.88 26.19
CA VAL A 19 0.81 -6.64 25.13
C VAL A 19 0.04 -6.10 23.93
N GLN A 20 0.03 -4.79 23.76
CA GLN A 20 -0.50 -4.16 22.56
C GLN A 20 0.53 -4.34 21.44
N ALA A 21 0.18 -5.19 20.46
CA ALA A 21 0.96 -5.30 19.25
C ALA A 21 0.88 -3.94 18.50
N THR A 22 1.97 -3.21 18.48
CA THR A 22 2.11 -2.03 17.60
C THR A 22 2.06 -2.52 16.16
N PRO A 23 1.20 -1.93 15.29
CA PRO A 23 1.24 -2.25 13.88
C PRO A 23 2.64 -1.98 13.34
N ALA A 24 3.25 -3.01 12.74
CA ALA A 24 4.55 -2.85 12.07
C ALA A 24 4.41 -1.76 10.99
N ALA A 25 5.40 -0.86 10.91
CA ALA A 25 5.48 0.07 9.79
C ALA A 25 5.46 -0.72 8.48
N PRO A 26 4.77 -0.24 7.42
CA PRO A 26 4.72 -0.94 6.16
C PRO A 26 6.14 -1.19 5.66
N ALA A 27 6.44 -2.45 5.33
CA ALA A 27 7.74 -2.84 4.79
C ALA A 27 8.02 -2.01 3.53
N LYS A 28 9.27 -1.56 3.36
CA LYS A 28 9.68 -0.93 2.11
C LYS A 28 9.50 -1.95 0.99
N GLY A 29 8.72 -1.59 -0.03
CA GLY A 29 8.47 -2.46 -1.17
C GLY A 29 9.74 -2.73 -1.98
N ASN A 30 9.74 -3.86 -2.68
CA ASN A 30 10.81 -4.27 -3.59
C ASN A 30 10.48 -3.76 -5.01
N PRO A 31 11.23 -2.80 -5.58
CA PRO A 31 10.93 -2.25 -6.90
C PRO A 31 11.08 -3.26 -8.05
N GLU A 32 11.93 -4.28 -7.92
CA GLU A 32 12.08 -5.32 -8.93
C GLU A 32 10.84 -6.25 -9.00
N ALA A 33 10.28 -6.59 -7.84
CA ALA A 33 9.01 -7.30 -7.78
C ALA A 33 7.86 -6.41 -8.30
N GLY A 34 7.85 -5.15 -7.92
CA GLY A 34 6.89 -4.15 -8.40
C GLY A 34 6.94 -3.94 -9.91
N LYS A 35 8.13 -4.00 -10.51
CA LYS A 35 8.29 -3.92 -11.96
C LYS A 35 7.56 -5.05 -12.68
N LYS A 36 7.64 -6.27 -12.17
CA LYS A 36 6.92 -7.40 -12.76
C LYS A 36 5.41 -7.17 -12.72
N LEU A 37 4.87 -6.77 -11.58
CA LEU A 37 3.45 -6.45 -11.43
C LEU A 37 3.02 -5.31 -12.36
N TYR A 38 3.86 -4.29 -12.50
CA TYR A 38 3.62 -3.18 -13.40
C TYR A 38 3.53 -3.63 -14.87
N LEU A 39 4.47 -4.44 -15.31
CA LEU A 39 4.50 -4.95 -16.69
C LEU A 39 3.30 -5.85 -16.99
N GLU A 40 2.80 -6.59 -16.01
CA GLU A 40 1.63 -7.45 -16.15
C GLU A 40 0.31 -6.67 -16.16
N SER A 41 0.20 -5.63 -15.35
CA SER A 41 -1.11 -5.01 -15.03
C SER A 41 -1.25 -3.55 -15.47
N CYS A 42 -0.17 -2.82 -15.70
CA CYS A 42 -0.21 -1.36 -15.87
C CYS A 42 0.33 -0.88 -17.20
N GLN A 43 1.34 -1.56 -17.77
CA GLN A 43 2.06 -1.08 -18.93
C GLN A 43 1.20 -0.94 -20.19
N SER A 44 0.16 -1.76 -20.33
CA SER A 44 -0.72 -1.71 -21.51
C SER A 44 -1.33 -0.33 -21.73
N CYS A 45 -1.62 0.39 -20.63
CA CYS A 45 -2.13 1.76 -20.67
C CYS A 45 -1.04 2.79 -20.39
N HIS A 46 -0.25 2.60 -19.31
CA HIS A 46 0.73 3.60 -18.87
C HIS A 46 2.05 3.56 -19.64
N GLY A 47 2.24 2.58 -20.53
CA GLY A 47 3.47 2.40 -21.29
C GLY A 47 4.58 1.68 -20.50
N PRO A 48 5.58 1.12 -21.17
CA PRO A 48 6.66 0.37 -20.52
C PRO A 48 7.56 1.25 -19.63
N THR A 49 7.58 2.55 -19.86
CA THR A 49 8.33 3.55 -19.10
C THR A 49 7.47 4.37 -18.14
N GLY A 50 6.16 4.08 -18.10
CA GLY A 50 5.21 4.79 -17.23
C GLY A 50 4.82 6.19 -17.70
N LYS A 51 5.18 6.58 -18.92
CA LYS A 51 4.92 7.94 -19.43
C LYS A 51 3.50 8.16 -19.99
N GLY A 52 2.67 7.13 -20.00
CA GLY A 52 1.33 7.19 -20.57
C GLY A 52 1.31 7.23 -22.08
N ASP A 53 2.35 6.69 -22.71
CA ASP A 53 2.63 6.73 -24.14
C ASP A 53 2.52 5.36 -24.80
N SER A 54 1.69 4.48 -24.26
CA SER A 54 1.40 3.19 -24.91
C SER A 54 0.59 3.37 -26.19
N ASP A 55 0.62 2.36 -27.06
CA ASP A 55 -0.24 2.36 -28.25
C ASP A 55 -1.73 2.48 -27.89
N MET A 56 -2.12 1.91 -26.76
CA MET A 56 -3.49 2.01 -26.23
C MET A 56 -3.85 3.44 -25.82
N ALA A 57 -2.86 4.23 -25.35
CA ALA A 57 -3.10 5.58 -24.84
C ALA A 57 -3.74 6.51 -25.88
N ALA A 58 -3.45 6.30 -27.17
CA ALA A 58 -4.02 7.09 -28.25
C ALA A 58 -5.55 6.95 -28.37
N TYR A 59 -6.11 5.88 -27.84
CA TYR A 59 -7.54 5.56 -27.90
C TYR A 59 -8.28 5.83 -26.59
N LEU A 60 -7.58 6.31 -25.57
CA LEU A 60 -8.16 6.55 -24.25
C LEU A 60 -8.41 8.07 -24.01
N THR A 61 -9.59 8.38 -23.50
CA THR A 61 -9.99 9.76 -23.13
C THR A 61 -10.59 9.73 -21.72
N PRO A 62 -9.97 10.41 -20.74
CA PRO A 62 -8.67 11.06 -20.80
C PRO A 62 -7.52 10.06 -21.01
N PRO A 63 -6.36 10.50 -21.53
CA PRO A 63 -5.20 9.64 -21.70
C PRO A 63 -4.64 9.18 -20.33
N PRO A 64 -3.93 8.04 -20.26
CA PRO A 64 -3.31 7.58 -19.05
C PRO A 64 -2.33 8.61 -18.48
N ALA A 65 -2.30 8.72 -17.16
CA ALA A 65 -1.38 9.63 -16.49
C ALA A 65 0.08 9.22 -16.74
N ASN A 66 0.94 10.23 -16.94
CA ASN A 66 2.38 10.05 -16.92
C ASN A 66 2.83 9.83 -15.47
N LEU A 67 3.20 8.58 -15.14
CA LEU A 67 3.60 8.20 -13.79
C LEU A 67 4.98 8.75 -13.39
N ALA A 68 5.82 9.07 -14.37
CA ALA A 68 7.13 9.68 -14.16
C ALA A 68 7.05 11.19 -13.93
N ALA A 69 5.93 11.83 -14.27
CA ALA A 69 5.78 13.27 -14.15
C ALA A 69 5.67 13.74 -12.69
N LYS A 70 6.10 14.97 -12.44
CA LYS A 70 6.03 15.62 -11.11
C LYS A 70 4.61 15.54 -10.51
N ALA A 71 3.58 15.70 -11.33
CA ALA A 71 2.18 15.63 -10.88
C ALA A 71 1.82 14.28 -10.21
N THR A 72 2.43 13.18 -10.65
CA THR A 72 2.29 11.87 -10.03
C THR A 72 3.29 11.69 -8.89
N GLN A 73 4.56 12.02 -9.12
CA GLN A 73 5.63 11.78 -8.16
C GLN A 73 5.51 12.62 -6.87
N SER A 74 4.81 13.76 -6.90
CA SER A 74 4.52 14.58 -5.72
C SER A 74 3.36 14.06 -4.86
N LYS A 75 2.59 13.09 -5.32
CA LYS A 75 1.55 12.45 -4.52
C LYS A 75 2.18 11.58 -3.44
N THR A 76 1.50 11.48 -2.29
CA THR A 76 1.90 10.53 -1.25
C THR A 76 1.63 9.08 -1.68
N ASP A 77 2.30 8.11 -1.05
CA ASP A 77 2.04 6.69 -1.32
C ASP A 77 0.58 6.32 -1.01
N ALA A 78 0.00 6.92 0.03
CA ALA A 78 -1.41 6.73 0.35
C ALA A 78 -2.34 7.23 -0.78
N GLN A 79 -2.01 8.36 -1.42
CA GLN A 79 -2.78 8.89 -2.55
C GLN A 79 -2.64 8.01 -3.80
N LEU A 80 -1.42 7.54 -4.10
CA LEU A 80 -1.20 6.62 -5.22
C LEU A 80 -1.90 5.28 -4.99
N ARG A 81 -1.79 4.74 -3.78
CA ARG A 81 -2.48 3.53 -3.35
C ARG A 81 -3.98 3.64 -3.55
N LYS A 82 -4.58 4.74 -3.09
CA LYS A 82 -6.01 5.00 -3.26
C LYS A 82 -6.41 4.98 -4.72
N VAL A 83 -5.68 5.65 -5.61
CA VAL A 83 -5.97 5.65 -7.05
C VAL A 83 -5.88 4.26 -7.66
N ILE A 84 -4.90 3.44 -7.25
CA ILE A 84 -4.77 2.06 -7.75
C ILE A 84 -5.96 1.22 -7.28
N LEU A 85 -6.28 1.24 -6.01
CA LEU A 85 -7.34 0.41 -5.45
C LEU A 85 -8.74 0.84 -5.91
N GLU A 86 -9.03 2.12 -5.91
CA GLU A 86 -10.36 2.63 -6.27
C GLU A 86 -10.55 2.84 -7.78
N GLY A 87 -9.44 2.95 -8.52
CA GLY A 87 -9.49 3.40 -9.91
C GLY A 87 -9.86 4.87 -10.05
N ARG A 88 -10.19 5.27 -11.27
CA ARG A 88 -10.69 6.61 -11.57
C ARG A 88 -12.03 6.49 -12.29
N PRO A 89 -13.15 6.74 -11.63
CA PRO A 89 -14.47 6.68 -12.24
C PRO A 89 -14.57 7.57 -13.49
N GLY A 90 -15.21 7.05 -14.53
CA GLY A 90 -15.33 7.76 -15.82
C GLY A 90 -14.09 7.73 -16.70
N THR A 91 -13.08 6.95 -16.33
CA THR A 91 -11.85 6.73 -17.13
C THR A 91 -11.60 5.24 -17.35
N ALA A 92 -10.61 4.91 -18.17
CA ALA A 92 -10.19 3.53 -18.39
C ALA A 92 -9.42 2.93 -17.18
N MET A 93 -9.03 3.75 -16.20
CA MET A 93 -8.36 3.27 -14.99
C MET A 93 -9.35 2.56 -14.07
N SER A 94 -9.40 1.24 -14.19
CA SER A 94 -10.26 0.38 -13.37
C SER A 94 -9.75 0.28 -11.93
N SER A 95 -10.63 -0.16 -11.02
CA SER A 95 -10.27 -0.54 -9.67
C SER A 95 -9.42 -1.81 -9.67
N TYR A 96 -8.37 -1.82 -8.86
CA TYR A 96 -7.55 -2.99 -8.56
C TYR A 96 -7.77 -3.50 -7.12
N ASP A 97 -8.93 -3.16 -6.53
CA ASP A 97 -9.30 -3.67 -5.21
C ASP A 97 -9.34 -5.20 -5.22
N GLY A 98 -8.63 -5.82 -4.28
CA GLY A 98 -8.48 -7.27 -4.19
C GLY A 98 -7.52 -7.91 -5.23
N ALA A 99 -6.96 -7.15 -6.17
CA ALA A 99 -6.01 -7.68 -7.16
C ALA A 99 -4.59 -7.84 -6.61
N PHE A 100 -4.22 -7.04 -5.62
CA PHE A 100 -2.91 -7.04 -4.99
C PHE A 100 -3.05 -7.17 -3.48
N ASP A 101 -2.19 -7.98 -2.87
CA ASP A 101 -2.00 -7.95 -1.42
C ASP A 101 -1.17 -6.73 -0.99
N GLU A 102 -1.05 -6.52 0.33
CA GLU A 102 -0.34 -5.36 0.89
C GLU A 102 1.13 -5.29 0.48
N SER A 103 1.81 -6.45 0.40
CA SER A 103 3.21 -6.53 -0.02
C SER A 103 3.37 -6.20 -1.50
N GLN A 104 2.53 -6.79 -2.34
CA GLN A 104 2.52 -6.53 -3.78
C GLN A 104 2.24 -5.06 -4.09
N LEU A 105 1.32 -4.46 -3.36
CA LEU A 105 1.01 -3.04 -3.54
C LEU A 105 2.17 -2.14 -3.09
N ALA A 106 2.86 -2.50 -2.00
CA ALA A 106 4.07 -1.80 -1.59
C ALA A 106 5.20 -1.93 -2.63
N ASP A 107 5.37 -3.11 -3.21
CA ASP A 107 6.34 -3.37 -4.29
C ASP A 107 6.03 -2.54 -5.53
N LEU A 108 4.77 -2.51 -5.94
CA LEU A 108 4.30 -1.73 -7.09
C LEU A 108 4.56 -0.23 -6.88
N LEU A 109 4.24 0.30 -5.71
CA LEU A 109 4.52 1.70 -5.35
C LEU A 109 6.02 2.00 -5.36
N ALA A 110 6.84 1.08 -4.82
CA ALA A 110 8.29 1.21 -4.86
C ALA A 110 8.82 1.30 -6.30
N TYR A 111 8.28 0.50 -7.22
CA TYR A 111 8.64 0.60 -8.63
C TYR A 111 8.19 1.92 -9.26
N ILE A 112 6.95 2.35 -9.04
CA ILE A 112 6.44 3.64 -9.55
C ILE A 112 7.34 4.79 -9.09
N ARG A 113 7.89 4.74 -7.87
CA ARG A 113 8.84 5.74 -7.37
C ARG A 113 10.20 5.73 -8.07
N THR A 114 10.57 4.66 -8.76
CA THR A 114 11.78 4.62 -9.58
C THR A 114 11.62 5.33 -10.92
N LEU A 115 10.38 5.51 -11.38
CA LEU A 115 10.10 6.18 -12.65
C LEU A 115 10.45 7.67 -12.56
N LYS A 116 11.17 8.15 -13.56
CA LYS A 116 11.65 9.54 -13.62
C LYS A 116 11.38 10.11 -15.00
N PRO A 117 11.22 11.44 -15.09
CA PRO A 117 11.05 12.13 -16.37
C PRO A 117 12.19 11.87 -17.35
#